data_45b285b76d3db694fa01ea2fb69434c2
#
_entry.id   45b285b76d3db694fa01ea2fb69434c2
#
_cell.length_a   1.000
_cell.length_b   1.000
_cell.length_c   1.000
_cell.angle_alpha   90.00
_cell.angle_beta   90.00
_cell.angle_gamma   90.00
#
_symmetry.space_group_name_H-M   'P 1'
#
loop_
_entity.id
_entity.type
_entity.pdbx_description
1 polymer ?
#
loop_
_entity_poly.entity_id
_entity_poly.type
_entity_poly.pdbx_seq_one_letter_code
_entity_poly.pdbx_strand_id
1 'polypeptide(L)'
;MDLNNNNTLSGFHIRKITEGELKLYPKKYIWHIPKKLRHLNIQPGDIVQARAKDQKAPILVVNVYREEFEEIGKVYQRITKLIERAPKKETV
;
A
#
# COMPACT_ATOMS: atom_id res chain seq x y z
N MET A 1 15.83 16.78 0.99
CA MET A 1 15.51 15.38 1.29
C MET A 1 14.22 14.99 0.60
N ASP A 2 14.25 13.89 -0.08
CA ASP A 2 13.09 13.42 -0.83
C ASP A 2 12.19 12.59 0.08
N LEU A 3 11.04 13.16 0.46
CA LEU A 3 10.09 12.49 1.34
C LEU A 3 9.36 11.36 0.62
N ASN A 4 9.45 11.29 -0.72
CA ASN A 4 8.75 10.30 -1.53
C ASN A 4 9.68 9.19 -1.99
N ASN A 5 10.74 8.93 -1.23
CA ASN A 5 11.73 7.94 -1.62
C ASN A 5 11.39 6.51 -1.16
N ASN A 6 10.28 6.33 -0.51
CA ASN A 6 9.82 5.00 -0.13
C ASN A 6 9.42 4.21 -1.37
N ASN A 7 9.89 2.99 -1.47
CA ASN A 7 9.61 2.13 -2.61
C ASN A 7 8.89 0.83 -2.25
N THR A 8 8.55 0.67 -0.98
CA THR A 8 7.98 -0.58 -0.47
C THR A 8 6.87 -0.26 0.52
N LEU A 9 5.85 -1.08 0.51
CA LEU A 9 4.81 -1.01 1.54
C LEU A 9 4.41 -2.41 1.96
N SER A 10 3.92 -2.53 3.18
CA SER A 10 3.30 -3.74 3.65
C SER A 10 1.86 -3.45 4.05
N GLY A 11 1.00 -4.44 3.92
CA GLY A 11 -0.39 -4.27 4.24
C GLY A 11 -1.18 -5.54 4.13
N PHE A 12 -2.50 -5.39 4.25
CA PHE A 12 -3.43 -6.49 4.22
C PHE A 12 -4.40 -6.34 3.06
N HIS A 13 -4.72 -7.43 2.39
CA HIS A 13 -5.82 -7.43 1.44
C HIS A 13 -7.12 -7.14 2.16
N ILE A 14 -7.94 -6.29 1.57
CA ILE A 14 -9.25 -5.97 2.11
C ILE A 14 -10.24 -7.01 1.59
N ARG A 15 -10.87 -7.72 2.50
CA ARG A 15 -11.85 -8.72 2.16
C ARG A 15 -13.21 -8.10 1.86
N LYS A 16 -13.58 -7.09 2.65
CA LYS A 16 -14.89 -6.47 2.54
C LYS A 16 -14.85 -5.08 3.13
N ILE A 17 -15.48 -4.16 2.45
CA ILE A 17 -15.68 -2.80 2.96
C ILE A 17 -17.17 -2.63 3.17
N THR A 18 -17.57 -2.48 4.42
CA THR A 18 -18.94 -2.15 4.77
C THR A 18 -18.94 -0.84 5.51
N GLU A 19 -20.10 -0.20 5.58
CA GLU A 19 -20.24 1.06 6.27
C GLU A 19 -19.71 0.95 7.71
N GLY A 20 -18.68 1.74 8.00
CA GLY A 20 -18.09 1.77 9.33
C GLY A 20 -17.20 0.58 9.68
N GLU A 21 -16.93 -0.33 8.75
CA GLU A 21 -16.16 -1.51 9.05
C GLU A 21 -15.34 -2.00 7.87
N LEU A 22 -14.05 -2.27 8.12
CA LEU A 22 -13.17 -2.91 7.17
C LEU A 22 -12.85 -4.31 7.65
N LYS A 23 -13.05 -5.30 6.77
CA LYS A 23 -12.63 -6.66 7.06
C LYS A 23 -11.42 -7.00 6.23
N LEU A 24 -10.37 -7.48 6.90
CA LEU A 24 -9.09 -7.78 6.27
C LEU A 24 -8.83 -9.27 6.27
N TYR A 25 -8.11 -9.72 5.23
CA TYR A 25 -7.52 -11.05 5.30
C TYR A 25 -6.38 -11.03 6.32
N PRO A 26 -6.14 -12.14 7.02
CA PRO A 26 -5.21 -12.12 8.16
C PRO A 26 -3.73 -12.08 7.80
N LYS A 27 -3.37 -12.35 6.56
CA LYS A 27 -1.96 -12.41 6.16
C LYS A 27 -1.47 -11.08 5.63
N LYS A 28 -0.32 -10.62 6.14
CA LYS A 28 0.33 -9.40 5.68
C LYS A 28 1.27 -9.71 4.53
N TYR A 29 1.23 -8.87 3.50
CA TYR A 29 2.08 -8.99 2.32
C TYR A 29 2.87 -7.72 2.09
N ILE A 30 3.83 -7.80 1.18
CA ILE A 30 4.71 -6.69 0.82
C ILE A 30 4.56 -6.42 -0.66
N TRP A 31 4.47 -5.13 -1.02
CA TRP A 31 4.38 -4.68 -2.41
C TRP A 31 5.38 -3.59 -2.72
N HIS A 32 5.71 -3.47 -3.99
CA HIS A 32 6.58 -2.43 -4.51
C HIS A 32 5.76 -1.20 -4.91
N ILE A 33 6.27 -0.02 -4.58
CA ILE A 33 5.68 1.24 -5.01
C ILE A 33 6.45 1.72 -6.23
N PRO A 34 5.86 1.67 -7.45
CA PRO A 34 6.56 2.14 -8.66
C PRO A 34 6.91 3.61 -8.57
N LYS A 35 7.96 4.01 -9.28
CA LYS A 35 8.40 5.40 -9.30
C LYS A 35 7.29 6.38 -9.65
N LYS A 36 6.44 6.01 -10.59
CA LYS A 36 5.33 6.87 -11.04
C LYS A 36 4.29 7.14 -9.96
N LEU A 37 4.28 6.36 -8.89
CA LEU A 37 3.32 6.53 -7.80
C LEU A 37 3.93 7.12 -6.54
N ARG A 38 5.25 7.30 -6.50
CA ARG A 38 5.92 7.79 -5.28
C ARG A 38 5.54 9.22 -4.92
N HIS A 39 5.21 10.02 -5.92
CA HIS A 39 4.77 11.40 -5.69
C HIS A 39 3.47 11.49 -4.86
N LEU A 40 2.73 10.41 -4.80
CA LEU A 40 1.48 10.35 -4.03
C LEU A 40 1.74 10.33 -2.52
N ASN A 41 2.97 10.07 -2.11
CA ASN A 41 3.33 10.01 -0.68
C ASN A 41 2.39 9.12 0.12
N ILE A 42 2.30 7.85 -0.31
CA ILE A 42 1.43 6.87 0.32
C ILE A 42 1.82 6.68 1.78
N GLN A 43 0.83 6.66 2.66
CA GLN A 43 1.02 6.60 4.10
C GLN A 43 0.24 5.44 4.69
N PRO A 44 0.63 4.98 5.90
CA PRO A 44 -0.18 3.99 6.62
C PRO A 44 -1.62 4.45 6.76
N GLY A 45 -2.55 3.54 6.55
CA GLY A 45 -3.98 3.83 6.56
C GLY A 45 -4.57 4.13 5.20
N ASP A 46 -3.73 4.43 4.20
CA ASP A 46 -4.20 4.62 2.82
C ASP A 46 -4.64 3.27 2.26
N ILE A 47 -5.57 3.32 1.31
CA ILE A 47 -6.00 2.13 0.57
C ILE A 47 -5.47 2.25 -0.83
N VAL A 48 -4.70 1.24 -1.24
CA VAL A 48 -4.12 1.18 -2.58
C VAL A 48 -4.65 -0.06 -3.30
N GLN A 49 -4.43 -0.12 -4.59
CA GLN A 49 -4.84 -1.25 -5.41
C GLN A 49 -3.61 -1.98 -5.94
N ALA A 50 -3.64 -3.30 -5.85
CA ALA A 50 -2.64 -4.13 -6.50
C ALA A 50 -3.34 -5.08 -7.45
N ARG A 51 -2.57 -5.61 -8.40
CA ARG A 51 -3.06 -6.63 -9.30
C ARG A 51 -2.67 -7.99 -8.75
N ALA A 52 -3.64 -8.86 -8.52
CA ALA A 52 -3.42 -10.22 -8.11
C ALA A 52 -4.00 -11.13 -9.18
N LYS A 53 -3.13 -11.75 -9.97
CA LYS A 53 -3.53 -12.54 -11.13
C LYS A 53 -4.37 -11.69 -12.07
N ASP A 54 -5.64 -12.04 -12.28
CA ASP A 54 -6.51 -11.30 -13.18
C ASP A 54 -7.44 -10.35 -12.47
N GLN A 55 -7.23 -10.15 -11.18
CA GLN A 55 -8.13 -9.33 -10.38
C GLN A 55 -7.39 -8.17 -9.74
N LYS A 56 -8.12 -7.09 -9.59
CA LYS A 56 -7.65 -5.92 -8.85
C LYS A 56 -8.01 -6.11 -7.39
N ALA A 57 -7.03 -5.94 -6.53
CA ALA A 57 -7.22 -6.19 -5.11
C ALA A 57 -6.90 -4.94 -4.29
N PRO A 58 -7.85 -4.47 -3.46
CA PRO A 58 -7.58 -3.35 -2.56
C PRO A 58 -6.75 -3.82 -1.37
N ILE A 59 -5.87 -2.94 -0.90
CA ILE A 59 -4.94 -3.21 0.18
C ILE A 59 -4.96 -2.07 1.16
N LEU A 60 -5.08 -2.38 2.45
CA LEU A 60 -4.88 -1.40 3.51
C LEU A 60 -3.39 -1.34 3.85
N VAL A 61 -2.81 -0.17 3.67
CA VAL A 61 -1.38 0.05 3.93
C VAL A 61 -1.14 0.12 5.43
N VAL A 62 -0.15 -0.63 5.91
CA VAL A 62 0.24 -0.65 7.32
C VAL A 62 1.56 0.07 7.52
N ASN A 63 2.54 -0.20 6.68
CA ASN A 63 3.86 0.42 6.73
C ASN A 63 4.32 0.81 5.34
N VAL A 64 5.11 1.87 5.29
CA VAL A 64 5.76 2.33 4.05
C VAL A 64 7.22 2.58 4.38
N TYR A 65 8.14 2.06 3.54
CA TYR A 65 9.55 2.16 3.82
C TYR A 65 10.38 2.02 2.55
N ARG A 66 11.69 2.18 2.70
CA ARG A 66 12.64 2.01 1.60
C ARG A 66 13.34 0.67 1.72
N GLU A 67 13.41 -0.06 0.63
CA GLU A 67 14.14 -1.31 0.55
C GLU A 67 15.01 -1.33 -0.70
N GLU A 68 16.23 -1.83 -0.56
CA GLU A 68 17.19 -1.87 -1.67
C GLU A 68 17.01 -3.16 -2.46
N PHE A 69 16.08 -3.14 -3.41
CA PHE A 69 15.74 -4.32 -4.20
C PHE A 69 16.92 -4.88 -4.97
N GLU A 70 17.74 -4.00 -5.52
CA GLU A 70 18.84 -4.42 -6.38
C GLU A 70 19.88 -5.23 -5.63
N GLU A 71 20.06 -4.94 -4.35
CA GLU A 71 21.02 -5.65 -3.54
C GLU A 71 20.53 -7.01 -3.08
N ILE A 72 19.25 -7.14 -2.82
CA ILE A 72 18.69 -8.38 -2.31
C ILE A 72 18.06 -9.25 -3.38
N GLY A 73 17.90 -8.74 -4.58
CA GLY A 73 17.35 -9.50 -5.70
C GLY A 73 15.90 -9.89 -5.58
N LYS A 74 15.19 -9.35 -4.61
CA LYS A 74 13.77 -9.64 -4.45
C LYS A 74 12.93 -8.83 -5.38
N VAL A 75 11.88 -9.47 -5.90
CA VAL A 75 10.92 -8.79 -6.75
C VAL A 75 9.55 -8.92 -6.10
N TYR A 76 8.98 -7.78 -5.71
CA TYR A 76 7.64 -7.75 -5.17
C TYR A 76 6.65 -7.36 -6.25
N GLN A 77 5.41 -7.78 -6.08
CA GLN A 77 4.34 -7.29 -6.93
C GLN A 77 4.13 -5.81 -6.68
N ARG A 78 3.66 -5.12 -7.72
CA ARG A 78 3.51 -3.66 -7.68
C ARG A 78 2.09 -3.27 -7.34
N ILE A 79 1.95 -2.17 -6.64
CA ILE A 79 0.66 -1.51 -6.54
C ILE A 79 0.41 -0.74 -7.85
N THR A 80 -0.86 -0.53 -8.17
CA THR A 80 -1.25 0.10 -9.45
C THR A 80 -1.83 1.49 -9.28
N LYS A 81 -2.48 1.78 -8.16
CA LYS A 81 -2.99 3.12 -7.90
C LYS A 81 -3.37 3.30 -6.44
N LEU A 82 -3.57 4.56 -6.07
CA LEU A 82 -4.14 4.91 -4.77
C LEU A 82 -5.65 4.98 -4.92
N ILE A 83 -6.37 4.27 -4.05
CA ILE A 83 -7.83 4.26 -4.06
C ILE A 83 -8.38 5.34 -3.13
N GLU A 84 -7.89 5.37 -1.89
CA GLU A 84 -8.43 6.25 -0.87
C GLU A 84 -7.35 6.61 0.15
N ARG A 85 -7.34 7.85 0.58
CA ARG A 85 -6.44 8.29 1.64
C ARG A 85 -6.97 7.86 3.00
N ALA A 86 -6.05 7.71 3.94
CA ALA A 86 -6.41 7.48 5.32
C ALA A 86 -7.28 8.64 5.82
N PRO A 87 -8.28 8.36 6.66
CA PRO A 87 -9.05 9.44 7.26
C PRO A 87 -8.14 10.37 8.03
N LYS A 88 -8.37 11.68 7.89
CA LYS A 88 -7.64 12.64 8.69
C LYS A 88 -8.03 12.46 10.14
N LYS A 89 -7.02 12.32 10.98
CA LYS A 89 -7.26 12.40 12.41
C LYS A 89 -7.60 13.84 12.75
N GLU A 90 -8.81 14.06 13.20
CA GLU A 90 -9.15 15.34 13.72
C GLU A 90 -8.51 15.49 15.08
N THR A 91 -7.66 16.47 15.20
CA THR A 91 -7.11 16.85 16.49
C THR A 91 -8.13 17.73 17.15
N VAL A 92 -8.62 17.25 18.20
CA VAL A 92 -9.58 18.02 18.98
C VAL A 92 -8.83 18.76 20.06
#